data_3f081d67ff85b7ef290a9c79fd32a396
#
_entry.id   3f081d67ff85b7ef290a9c79fd32a396
#
_cell.length_a   1.000
_cell.length_b   1.000
_cell.length_c   1.000
_cell.angle_alpha   90.00
_cell.angle_beta   90.00
_cell.angle_gamma   90.00
#
_symmetry.space_group_name_H-M   'P 1'
#
loop_
_entity.id
_entity.type
_entity.pdbx_description
1 polymer ?
#
loop_
_entity_poly.entity_id
_entity_poly.type
_entity_poly.pdbx_seq_one_letter_code
_entity_poly.pdbx_strand_id
1 'polypeptide(L)'
;AAAIRQIARDRKLPVVDLFTALRGKSVTSDGFLLSAKGHQLAARTFANQLGFSPKLSSNTEPLRQAILKKNALWRQYWFPSNWAFLYGNRQTQPSSRSHLNGSYRWFPEEIQGILPEIEHLERAILKEAQRLPQ
;
A
#
# COMPACT_ATOMS: atom_id res chain seq x y z
N ALA A 1 -4.67 -20.96 15.63
CA ALA A 1 -4.87 -19.80 16.51
C ALA A 1 -4.20 -19.96 17.89
N ALA A 2 -4.42 -21.09 18.61
CA ALA A 2 -3.84 -21.29 19.96
C ALA A 2 -2.30 -21.26 19.95
N ALA A 3 -1.65 -22.01 19.04
CA ALA A 3 -0.20 -22.06 18.93
C ALA A 3 0.42 -20.67 18.65
N ILE A 4 -0.19 -19.89 17.77
CA ILE A 4 0.29 -18.52 17.47
C ILE A 4 0.24 -17.64 18.73
N ARG A 5 -0.86 -17.71 19.47
CA ARG A 5 -1.00 -16.97 20.73
C ARG A 5 -0.01 -17.43 21.79
N GLN A 6 0.32 -18.72 21.84
CA GLN A 6 1.33 -19.24 22.76
C GLN A 6 2.72 -18.71 22.40
N ILE A 7 3.13 -18.82 21.14
CA ILE A 7 4.42 -18.29 20.66
C ILE A 7 4.55 -16.78 20.93
N ALA A 8 3.48 -16.04 20.72
CA ALA A 8 3.49 -14.60 20.96
C ALA A 8 3.67 -14.28 22.45
N ARG A 9 2.99 -15.00 23.34
CA ARG A 9 3.20 -14.86 24.79
C ARG A 9 4.64 -15.16 25.19
N ASP A 10 5.17 -16.29 24.73
CA ASP A 10 6.52 -16.76 25.08
C ASP A 10 7.59 -15.75 24.60
N ARG A 11 7.34 -15.08 23.49
CA ARG A 11 8.23 -14.08 22.89
C ARG A 11 7.88 -12.63 23.23
N LYS A 12 6.87 -12.39 24.06
CA LYS A 12 6.37 -11.05 24.42
C LYS A 12 6.04 -10.19 23.20
N LEU A 13 5.45 -10.80 22.15
CA LEU A 13 5.06 -10.12 20.93
C LEU A 13 3.58 -9.69 20.98
N PRO A 14 3.21 -8.52 20.45
CA PRO A 14 1.81 -8.15 20.32
C PRO A 14 1.12 -9.07 19.31
N VAL A 15 -0.14 -9.39 19.57
CA VAL A 15 -0.98 -10.21 18.68
C VAL A 15 -2.24 -9.46 18.34
N VAL A 16 -2.56 -9.39 17.06
CA VAL A 16 -3.85 -8.90 16.57
C VAL A 16 -4.70 -10.11 16.18
N ASP A 17 -5.77 -10.38 16.95
CA ASP A 17 -6.69 -11.48 16.69
C ASP A 17 -7.83 -11.06 15.77
N LEU A 18 -7.55 -11.01 14.48
CA LEU A 18 -8.56 -10.73 13.46
C LEU A 18 -9.59 -11.84 13.33
N PHE A 19 -9.17 -13.10 13.54
CA PHE A 19 -10.10 -14.23 13.41
C PHE A 19 -11.28 -14.10 14.37
N THR A 20 -11.00 -13.87 15.64
CA THR A 20 -12.05 -13.70 16.65
C THR A 20 -12.87 -12.42 16.37
N ALA A 21 -12.22 -11.33 16.01
CA ALA A 21 -12.88 -10.05 15.75
C ALA A 21 -13.80 -10.05 14.53
N LEU A 22 -13.47 -10.83 13.50
CA LEU A 22 -14.24 -10.88 12.24
C LEU A 22 -15.18 -12.07 12.16
N ARG A 23 -15.06 -13.04 13.05
CA ARG A 23 -15.86 -14.28 13.06
C ARG A 23 -17.36 -13.97 13.15
N GLY A 24 -18.14 -14.62 12.29
CA GLY A 24 -19.59 -14.49 12.24
C GLY A 24 -20.10 -13.15 11.67
N LYS A 25 -19.20 -12.32 11.12
CA LYS A 25 -19.58 -11.06 10.48
C LYS A 25 -19.49 -11.19 8.96
N SER A 26 -20.45 -10.58 8.26
CA SER A 26 -20.42 -10.51 6.79
C SER A 26 -19.40 -9.46 6.36
N VAL A 27 -18.14 -9.86 6.22
CA VAL A 27 -17.00 -8.96 5.96
C VAL A 27 -16.26 -9.28 4.67
N THR A 28 -16.69 -10.29 3.93
CA THR A 28 -16.11 -10.67 2.62
C THR A 28 -17.15 -10.46 1.51
N SER A 29 -16.66 -10.27 0.29
CA SER A 29 -17.51 -10.18 -0.90
C SER A 29 -17.71 -11.55 -1.59
N ASP A 30 -16.70 -12.41 -1.50
CA ASP A 30 -16.58 -13.70 -2.20
C ASP A 30 -16.16 -14.86 -1.29
N GLY A 31 -16.13 -14.65 0.01
CA GLY A 31 -15.64 -15.62 0.99
C GLY A 31 -14.14 -15.55 1.25
N PHE A 32 -13.34 -14.87 0.40
CA PHE A 32 -11.90 -14.72 0.51
C PHE A 32 -11.47 -13.27 0.74
N LEU A 33 -11.93 -12.36 -0.10
CA LEU A 33 -11.50 -10.97 -0.08
C LEU A 33 -12.39 -10.14 0.84
N LEU A 34 -11.77 -9.35 1.69
CA LEU A 34 -12.49 -8.42 2.54
C LEU A 34 -13.23 -7.38 1.70
N SER A 35 -14.49 -7.18 2.00
CA SER A 35 -15.27 -6.05 1.50
C SER A 35 -14.76 -4.73 2.08
N ALA A 36 -15.23 -3.58 1.57
CA ALA A 36 -14.89 -2.27 2.15
C ALA A 36 -15.20 -2.21 3.65
N LYS A 37 -16.34 -2.76 4.07
CA LYS A 37 -16.72 -2.89 5.49
C LYS A 37 -15.78 -3.82 6.25
N GLY A 38 -15.36 -4.91 5.62
CA GLY A 38 -14.39 -5.85 6.19
C GLY A 38 -13.03 -5.19 6.43
N HIS A 39 -12.52 -4.43 5.48
CA HIS A 39 -11.29 -3.66 5.63
C HIS A 39 -11.37 -2.63 6.75
N GLN A 40 -12.47 -1.88 6.85
CA GLN A 40 -12.67 -0.92 7.93
C GLN A 40 -12.66 -1.60 9.30
N LEU A 41 -13.34 -2.74 9.43
CA LEU A 41 -13.39 -3.48 10.69
C LEU A 41 -12.03 -4.07 11.05
N ALA A 42 -11.30 -4.63 10.08
CA ALA A 42 -9.94 -5.12 10.27
C ALA A 42 -9.02 -3.98 10.73
N ALA A 43 -9.03 -2.83 10.06
CA ALA A 43 -8.22 -1.67 10.40
C ALA A 43 -8.49 -1.18 11.84
N ARG A 44 -9.77 -1.06 12.24
CA ARG A 44 -10.15 -0.71 13.61
C ARG A 44 -9.65 -1.74 14.63
N THR A 45 -9.76 -3.02 14.30
CA THR A 45 -9.28 -4.11 15.17
C THR A 45 -7.77 -4.04 15.36
N PHE A 46 -7.02 -3.81 14.28
CA PHE A 46 -5.59 -3.59 14.34
C PHE A 46 -5.24 -2.41 15.26
N ALA A 47 -5.83 -1.26 15.00
CA ALA A 47 -5.57 -0.07 15.79
C ALA A 47 -5.85 -0.31 17.28
N ASN A 48 -7.04 -0.80 17.62
CA ASN A 48 -7.42 -1.01 19.01
C ASN A 48 -6.54 -2.04 19.73
N GLN A 49 -6.21 -3.16 19.09
CA GLN A 49 -5.42 -4.22 19.72
C GLN A 49 -3.92 -3.88 19.82
N LEU A 50 -3.45 -2.92 19.04
CA LEU A 50 -2.10 -2.37 19.16
C LEU A 50 -2.03 -1.11 20.05
N GLY A 51 -3.12 -0.75 20.71
CA GLY A 51 -3.18 0.39 21.64
C GLY A 51 -3.35 1.76 20.96
N PHE A 52 -3.64 1.78 19.66
CA PHE A 52 -4.01 3.03 18.98
C PHE A 52 -5.50 3.30 19.18
N SER A 53 -5.84 4.51 19.55
CA SER A 53 -7.22 4.99 19.61
C SER A 53 -7.48 5.94 18.43
N PRO A 54 -7.88 5.41 17.25
CA PRO A 54 -8.07 6.25 16.08
C PRO A 54 -9.29 7.16 16.31
N LYS A 55 -9.05 8.41 16.65
CA LYS A 55 -10.04 9.46 16.48
C LYS A 55 -10.08 9.81 15.00
N LEU A 56 -10.95 9.15 14.24
CA LEU A 56 -11.21 9.53 12.85
C LEU A 56 -11.87 10.91 12.86
N SER A 57 -11.08 11.94 12.61
CA SER A 57 -11.64 13.26 12.32
C SER A 57 -12.32 13.20 10.94
N SER A 58 -13.36 13.99 10.75
CA SER A 58 -14.08 14.10 9.48
C SER A 58 -13.21 14.61 8.30
N ASN A 59 -11.97 15.02 8.57
CA ASN A 59 -11.06 15.63 7.60
C ASN A 59 -9.87 14.74 7.19
N THR A 60 -10.03 13.41 7.26
CA THR A 60 -8.96 12.47 6.86
C THR A 60 -8.97 12.12 5.37
N GLU A 61 -10.00 12.52 4.62
CA GLU A 61 -10.14 12.16 3.21
C GLU A 61 -9.01 12.71 2.31
N PRO A 62 -8.53 13.95 2.46
CA PRO A 62 -7.38 14.43 1.70
C PRO A 62 -6.12 13.59 1.94
N LEU A 63 -5.86 13.22 3.19
CA LEU A 63 -4.74 12.35 3.57
C LEU A 63 -4.89 10.95 2.94
N ARG A 64 -6.09 10.39 2.99
CA ARG A 64 -6.39 9.09 2.38
C ARG A 64 -6.14 9.11 0.86
N GLN A 65 -6.58 10.15 0.16
CA GLN A 65 -6.36 10.30 -1.28
C GLN A 65 -4.88 10.43 -1.63
N ALA A 66 -4.12 11.19 -0.85
CA ALA A 66 -2.67 11.31 -1.04
C ALA A 66 -1.96 9.95 -0.86
N ILE A 67 -2.35 9.17 0.16
CA ILE A 67 -1.82 7.82 0.39
C ILE A 67 -2.17 6.90 -0.79
N LEU A 68 -3.40 6.93 -1.29
CA LEU A 68 -3.81 6.11 -2.43
C LEU A 68 -3.03 6.47 -3.70
N LYS A 69 -2.82 7.76 -3.96
CA LYS A 69 -2.01 8.22 -5.09
C LYS A 69 -0.58 7.70 -4.97
N LYS A 70 0.05 7.84 -3.81
CA LYS A 70 1.40 7.31 -3.55
C LYS A 70 1.46 5.79 -3.78
N ASN A 71 0.49 5.04 -3.26
CA ASN A 71 0.45 3.59 -3.41
C ASN A 71 0.26 3.16 -4.87
N ALA A 72 -0.48 3.93 -5.68
CA ALA A 72 -0.62 3.70 -7.11
C ALA A 72 0.72 3.88 -7.85
N LEU A 73 1.52 4.90 -7.48
CA LEU A 73 2.86 5.10 -8.01
C LEU A 73 3.82 3.96 -7.61
N TRP A 74 3.80 3.51 -6.36
CA TRP A 74 4.55 2.33 -5.94
C TRP A 74 4.15 1.07 -6.70
N ARG A 75 2.86 0.88 -6.95
CA ARG A 75 2.39 -0.24 -7.76
C ARG A 75 2.94 -0.15 -9.19
N GLN A 76 2.92 1.04 -9.80
CA GLN A 76 3.47 1.26 -11.13
C GLN A 76 4.98 1.02 -11.17
N TYR A 77 5.71 1.42 -10.14
CA TYR A 77 7.15 1.18 -10.02
C TYR A 77 7.50 -0.30 -9.98
N TRP A 78 6.82 -1.09 -9.13
CA TRP A 78 7.11 -2.51 -8.95
C TRP A 78 6.45 -3.42 -9.99
N PHE A 79 5.30 -3.01 -10.52
CA PHE A 79 4.50 -3.77 -11.50
C PHE A 79 4.14 -2.89 -12.70
N PRO A 80 5.16 -2.41 -13.45
CA PRO A 80 4.91 -1.54 -14.59
C PRO A 80 4.19 -2.29 -15.70
N SER A 81 3.22 -1.64 -16.35
CA SER A 81 2.47 -2.22 -17.48
C SER A 81 3.37 -2.56 -18.68
N ASN A 82 4.52 -1.89 -18.80
CA ASN A 82 5.53 -2.09 -19.84
C ASN A 82 6.67 -3.03 -19.39
N TRP A 83 6.41 -3.94 -18.44
CA TRP A 83 7.40 -4.83 -17.83
C TRP A 83 8.25 -5.59 -18.87
N ALA A 84 7.62 -6.08 -19.96
CA ALA A 84 8.32 -6.83 -21.01
C ALA A 84 9.41 -6.00 -21.72
N PHE A 85 9.20 -4.69 -21.83
CA PHE A 85 10.17 -3.75 -22.41
C PHE A 85 11.24 -3.30 -21.41
N LEU A 86 10.93 -3.33 -20.11
CA LEU A 86 11.87 -2.98 -19.05
C LEU A 86 12.81 -4.14 -18.70
N TYR A 87 12.24 -5.29 -18.41
CA TYR A 87 12.95 -6.43 -17.80
C TYR A 87 12.76 -7.75 -18.55
N GLY A 88 11.79 -7.81 -19.46
CA GLY A 88 11.45 -9.01 -20.21
C GLY A 88 12.14 -9.13 -21.57
N ASN A 89 11.57 -9.91 -22.44
CA ASN A 89 12.14 -10.30 -23.74
C ASN A 89 11.99 -9.23 -24.84
N ARG A 90 11.40 -8.08 -24.55
CA ARG A 90 11.18 -6.98 -25.53
C ARG A 90 12.11 -5.78 -25.32
N GLN A 91 13.17 -5.93 -24.53
CA GLN A 91 14.10 -4.84 -24.24
C GLN A 91 14.85 -4.31 -25.47
N THR A 92 15.03 -5.15 -26.48
CA THR A 92 15.77 -4.82 -27.72
C THR A 92 14.86 -4.33 -28.85
N GLN A 93 13.53 -4.34 -28.66
CA GLN A 93 12.61 -3.88 -29.69
C GLN A 93 12.75 -2.38 -29.96
N PRO A 94 12.59 -1.93 -31.22
CA PRO A 94 12.72 -0.50 -31.57
C PRO A 94 11.81 0.42 -30.77
N SER A 95 10.59 -0.02 -30.41
CA SER A 95 9.63 0.72 -29.60
C SER A 95 10.08 1.00 -28.17
N SER A 96 11.12 0.29 -27.66
CA SER A 96 11.71 0.56 -26.34
C SER A 96 12.84 1.59 -26.38
N ARG A 97 13.18 2.11 -27.54
CA ARG A 97 14.33 2.99 -27.79
C ARG A 97 13.92 4.33 -28.38
N SER A 98 14.74 5.33 -28.19
CA SER A 98 14.56 6.63 -28.83
C SER A 98 14.76 6.52 -30.35
N HIS A 99 13.89 7.16 -31.10
CA HIS A 99 14.06 7.33 -32.55
C HIS A 99 15.23 8.27 -32.93
N LEU A 100 15.67 9.13 -31.98
CA LEU A 100 16.80 10.04 -32.17
C LEU A 100 18.13 9.40 -31.80
N ASN A 101 18.13 8.49 -30.84
CA ASN A 101 19.32 7.79 -30.37
C ASN A 101 18.95 6.34 -30.02
N GLY A 102 19.25 5.40 -30.90
CA GLY A 102 18.91 3.98 -30.72
C GLY A 102 19.59 3.29 -29.53
N SER A 103 20.59 3.91 -28.91
CA SER A 103 21.19 3.42 -27.67
C SER A 103 20.41 3.85 -26.43
N TYR A 104 19.59 4.86 -26.52
CA TYR A 104 18.81 5.41 -25.40
C TYR A 104 17.49 4.64 -25.25
N ARG A 105 17.19 4.24 -24.01
CA ARG A 105 15.96 3.53 -23.64
C ARG A 105 15.07 4.43 -22.78
N TRP A 106 13.83 4.63 -23.19
CA TRP A 106 12.86 5.49 -22.51
C TRP A 106 12.38 4.91 -21.17
N PHE A 107 11.92 3.67 -21.19
CA PHE A 107 11.18 3.10 -20.06
C PHE A 107 11.96 3.01 -18.75
N PRO A 108 13.28 2.70 -18.73
CA PRO A 108 14.03 2.71 -17.48
C PRO A 108 14.06 4.07 -16.80
N GLU A 109 14.19 5.16 -17.55
CA GLU A 109 14.18 6.52 -16.99
C GLU A 109 12.81 6.94 -16.53
N GLU A 110 11.76 6.61 -17.28
CA GLU A 110 10.37 6.87 -16.86
C GLU A 110 10.06 6.21 -15.53
N ILE A 111 10.48 4.96 -15.33
CA ILE A 111 10.27 4.25 -14.06
C ILE A 111 11.08 4.88 -12.93
N GLN A 112 12.33 5.25 -13.17
CA GLN A 112 13.14 5.93 -12.15
C GLN A 112 12.58 7.32 -11.82
N GLY A 113 12.00 8.02 -12.79
CA GLY A 113 11.35 9.31 -12.61
C GLY A 113 10.14 9.29 -11.67
N ILE A 114 9.55 8.11 -11.38
CA ILE A 114 8.46 7.96 -10.41
C ILE A 114 8.94 8.16 -8.96
N LEU A 115 10.19 7.81 -8.64
CA LEU A 115 10.70 7.86 -7.28
C LEU A 115 10.68 9.27 -6.65
N PRO A 116 11.12 10.34 -7.33
CA PRO A 116 11.01 11.70 -6.79
C PRO A 116 9.56 12.14 -6.52
N GLU A 117 8.59 11.69 -7.34
CA GLU A 117 7.18 11.98 -7.11
C GLU A 117 6.66 11.25 -5.85
N ILE A 118 7.05 9.99 -5.66
CA ILE A 118 6.73 9.23 -4.45
C ILE A 118 7.27 9.94 -3.21
N GLU A 119 8.54 10.34 -3.22
CA GLU A 119 9.15 11.07 -2.10
C GLU A 119 8.45 12.40 -1.82
N HIS A 120 8.06 13.13 -2.85
CA HIS A 120 7.28 14.37 -2.69
C HIS A 120 5.95 14.11 -2.00
N LEU A 121 5.22 13.07 -2.42
CA LEU A 121 3.95 12.69 -1.80
C LEU A 121 4.13 12.19 -0.37
N GLU A 122 5.20 11.47 -0.05
CA GLU A 122 5.49 11.03 1.32
C GLU A 122 5.69 12.22 2.26
N ARG A 123 6.47 13.23 1.83
CA ARG A 123 6.63 14.47 2.60
C ARG A 123 5.31 15.20 2.80
N ALA A 124 4.48 15.29 1.77
CA ALA A 124 3.15 15.90 1.85
C ALA A 124 2.22 15.14 2.81
N ILE A 125 2.20 13.80 2.75
CA ILE A 125 1.43 12.93 3.65
C ILE A 125 1.84 13.13 5.10
N LEU A 126 3.14 13.15 5.39
CA LEU A 126 3.65 13.40 6.75
C LEU A 126 3.21 14.76 7.29
N LYS A 127 3.30 15.80 6.46
CA LYS A 127 2.86 17.16 6.82
C LYS A 127 1.35 17.22 7.12
N GLU A 128 0.53 16.56 6.30
CA GLU A 128 -0.92 16.49 6.54
C GLU A 128 -1.26 15.66 7.78
N ALA A 129 -0.57 14.54 7.99
CA ALA A 129 -0.77 13.71 9.19
C ALA A 129 -0.48 14.46 10.49
N GLN A 130 0.55 15.33 10.50
CA GLN A 130 0.90 16.17 11.66
C GLN A 130 -0.16 17.24 11.98
N ARG A 131 -0.99 17.61 11.02
CA ARG A 131 -2.07 18.60 11.20
C ARG A 131 -3.36 18.00 11.78
N LEU A 132 -3.45 16.69 11.80
CA LEU A 132 -4.61 16.02 12.37
C LEU A 132 -4.59 16.14 13.89
N PRO A 133 -5.74 16.37 14.55
CA PRO A 133 -5.82 16.41 16.00
C PRO A 133 -5.41 15.06 16.59
N GLN A 134 -4.53 15.12 17.58
CA GLN A 134 -4.08 13.96 18.36
C GLN A 134 -5.15 13.49 19.33
#